data_5c7c0d5c141c504053c1daae447cac3d
#
_entry.id   5c7c0d5c141c504053c1daae447cac3d
#
_cell.length_a   1.000
_cell.length_b   1.000
_cell.length_c   1.000
_cell.angle_alpha   90.00
_cell.angle_beta   90.00
_cell.angle_gamma   90.00
#
_symmetry.space_group_name_H-M   'P 1'
#
loop_
_entity.id
_entity.type
_entity.pdbx_description
1 polymer ?
#
loop_
_entity_poly.entity_id
_entity_poly.type
_entity_poly.pdbx_seq_one_letter_code
_entity_poly.pdbx_strand_id
1 'polypeptide(L)'
;VLMNKITDIDILNKRILIRVDFNVPLMNGDITDNFRIKSALPTIRYCLENYTSIVIMSHLGRPNGALDEEYSLYPVADELEKLLGLPIIFSDDCVSEDSISTSEGLKSGEVHLLENLRFHQGETDNDAGFSQQLARHGDIYVNDAFGTAHRAHASNVGILDFIPVSSSGFLLDGERNYLSDAIENPVKPFVVVLGGSKISGKIELIENMMEYASDIIIGGAMAFTFLKAQGFNTGGSLIDSDRLAIASELLNKADRKSVV
;
A
#
# COMPACT_ATOMS: atom_id res chain seq x y z
N VAL A 1 -6.75 14.70 3.41
CA VAL A 1 -7.57 14.98 2.21
C VAL A 1 -8.49 13.80 2.01
N LEU A 2 -9.82 14.01 2.06
CA LEU A 2 -10.81 12.98 1.71
C LEU A 2 -10.65 12.69 0.21
N MET A 3 -10.14 11.52 -0.13
CA MET A 3 -10.12 11.04 -1.50
C MET A 3 -11.54 10.64 -1.91
N ASN A 4 -11.97 11.03 -3.10
CA ASN A 4 -13.23 10.55 -3.68
C ASN A 4 -13.18 9.04 -3.88
N LYS A 5 -14.31 8.35 -3.77
CA LYS A 5 -14.39 6.95 -4.18
C LYS A 5 -14.48 6.86 -5.69
N ILE A 6 -14.00 5.76 -6.26
CA ILE A 6 -14.10 5.53 -7.71
C ILE A 6 -15.56 5.54 -8.20
N THR A 7 -16.52 5.19 -7.35
CA THR A 7 -17.95 5.22 -7.63
C THR A 7 -18.55 6.61 -7.68
N ASP A 8 -17.85 7.62 -7.16
CA ASP A 8 -18.37 8.99 -7.03
C ASP A 8 -17.89 9.91 -8.15
N ILE A 9 -17.11 9.36 -9.11
CA ILE A 9 -16.55 10.09 -10.24
C ILE A 9 -17.01 9.47 -11.58
N ASP A 10 -17.09 10.29 -12.62
CA ASP A 10 -17.40 9.81 -13.96
C ASP A 10 -16.14 9.26 -14.64
N ILE A 11 -16.12 7.93 -14.79
CA ILE A 11 -15.02 7.19 -15.43
C ILE A 11 -15.36 6.69 -16.82
N LEU A 12 -16.58 6.91 -17.32
CA LEU A 12 -17.05 6.38 -18.58
C LEU A 12 -16.14 6.77 -19.74
N ASN A 13 -15.68 5.79 -20.52
CA ASN A 13 -14.78 5.96 -21.67
C ASN A 13 -13.47 6.71 -21.34
N LYS A 14 -13.02 6.69 -20.10
CA LYS A 14 -11.74 7.29 -19.68
C LYS A 14 -10.62 6.26 -19.66
N ARG A 15 -9.38 6.73 -19.76
CA ARG A 15 -8.19 5.92 -19.50
C ARG A 15 -7.83 6.05 -18.03
N ILE A 16 -7.93 4.94 -17.31
CA ILE A 16 -7.74 4.88 -15.86
C ILE A 16 -6.35 4.36 -15.55
N LEU A 17 -5.54 5.16 -14.86
CA LEU A 17 -4.27 4.75 -14.32
C LEU A 17 -4.44 4.26 -12.88
N ILE A 18 -4.28 2.96 -12.67
CA ILE A 18 -4.50 2.32 -11.36
C ILE A 18 -3.17 1.97 -10.70
N ARG A 19 -2.93 2.48 -9.49
CA ARG A 19 -1.82 2.05 -8.64
C ARG A 19 -2.28 0.89 -7.75
N VAL A 20 -1.72 -0.29 -7.98
CA VAL A 20 -2.01 -1.52 -7.22
C VAL A 20 -0.78 -2.02 -6.46
N ASP A 21 -0.95 -2.92 -5.51
CA ASP A 21 0.14 -3.57 -4.78
C ASP A 21 0.28 -5.04 -5.21
N PHE A 22 0.94 -5.27 -6.35
CA PHE A 22 1.26 -6.60 -6.88
C PHE A 22 2.63 -7.10 -6.42
N ASN A 23 3.08 -6.67 -5.24
CA ASN A 23 4.30 -7.18 -4.62
C ASN A 23 4.07 -8.60 -4.07
N VAL A 24 3.91 -9.54 -4.98
CA VAL A 24 3.64 -10.96 -4.72
C VAL A 24 4.93 -11.75 -4.49
N PRO A 25 4.91 -12.87 -3.73
CA PRO A 25 6.06 -13.73 -3.60
C PRO A 25 6.27 -14.55 -4.88
N LEU A 26 7.50 -14.51 -5.40
CA LEU A 26 7.97 -15.31 -6.53
C LEU A 26 8.92 -16.41 -6.05
N MET A 27 8.85 -17.59 -6.67
CA MET A 27 9.80 -18.68 -6.52
C MET A 27 10.12 -19.27 -7.89
N ASN A 28 11.36 -19.13 -8.33
CA ASN A 28 11.81 -19.55 -9.67
C ASN A 28 11.00 -18.92 -10.83
N GLY A 29 10.56 -17.68 -10.67
CA GLY A 29 9.74 -16.97 -11.65
C GLY A 29 8.24 -17.23 -11.55
N ASP A 30 7.79 -18.19 -10.73
CA ASP A 30 6.38 -18.51 -10.55
C ASP A 30 5.79 -17.79 -9.32
N ILE A 31 4.56 -17.31 -9.44
CA ILE A 31 3.81 -16.69 -8.33
C ILE A 31 3.33 -17.79 -7.38
N THR A 32 3.77 -17.73 -6.12
CA THR A 32 3.38 -18.71 -5.09
C THR A 32 2.12 -18.32 -4.32
N ASP A 33 1.78 -17.04 -4.31
CA ASP A 33 0.55 -16.50 -3.73
C ASP A 33 0.05 -15.32 -4.56
N ASN A 34 -1.15 -15.44 -5.13
CA ASN A 34 -1.78 -14.43 -5.97
C ASN A 34 -2.86 -13.60 -5.24
N PHE A 35 -2.92 -13.68 -3.90
CA PHE A 35 -3.96 -12.99 -3.11
C PHE A 35 -4.02 -11.48 -3.41
N ARG A 36 -2.86 -10.82 -3.51
CA ARG A 36 -2.79 -9.37 -3.79
C ARG A 36 -3.35 -9.01 -5.16
N ILE A 37 -3.11 -9.84 -6.17
CA ILE A 37 -3.67 -9.64 -7.52
C ILE A 37 -5.19 -9.79 -7.47
N LYS A 38 -5.68 -10.85 -6.83
CA LYS A 38 -7.12 -11.08 -6.66
C LYS A 38 -7.82 -9.95 -5.91
N SER A 39 -7.16 -9.37 -4.92
CA SER A 39 -7.72 -8.27 -4.11
C SER A 39 -7.95 -6.98 -4.91
N ALA A 40 -7.20 -6.74 -5.99
CA ALA A 40 -7.38 -5.58 -6.87
C ALA A 40 -8.42 -5.83 -7.99
N LEU A 41 -8.82 -7.08 -8.24
CA LEU A 41 -9.76 -7.40 -9.33
C LEU A 41 -11.10 -6.66 -9.24
N PRO A 42 -11.70 -6.43 -8.06
CA PRO A 42 -12.95 -5.68 -7.99
C PRO A 42 -12.85 -4.28 -8.62
N THR A 43 -11.79 -3.54 -8.34
CA THR A 43 -11.54 -2.22 -8.93
C THR A 43 -11.31 -2.30 -10.44
N ILE A 44 -10.50 -3.25 -10.89
CA ILE A 44 -10.19 -3.45 -12.30
C ILE A 44 -11.48 -3.82 -13.08
N ARG A 45 -12.28 -4.75 -12.57
CA ARG A 45 -13.54 -5.18 -13.20
C ARG A 45 -14.56 -4.06 -13.26
N TYR A 46 -14.70 -3.28 -12.20
CA TYR A 46 -15.56 -2.10 -12.19
C TYR A 46 -15.17 -1.10 -13.30
N CYS A 47 -13.87 -0.86 -13.49
CA CYS A 47 -13.41 -0.02 -14.59
C CYS A 47 -13.78 -0.62 -15.94
N LEU A 48 -13.54 -1.92 -16.17
CA LEU A 48 -13.89 -2.59 -17.43
C LEU A 48 -15.39 -2.54 -17.73
N GLU A 49 -16.24 -2.73 -16.72
CA GLU A 49 -17.71 -2.63 -16.84
C GLU A 49 -18.18 -1.23 -17.22
N ASN A 50 -17.37 -0.20 -16.97
CA ASN A 50 -17.63 1.19 -17.34
C ASN A 50 -16.94 1.62 -18.66
N TYR A 51 -16.60 0.65 -19.52
CA TYR A 51 -16.02 0.90 -20.84
C TYR A 51 -14.75 1.74 -20.81
N THR A 52 -13.94 1.62 -19.79
CA THR A 52 -12.63 2.30 -19.68
C THR A 52 -11.53 1.52 -20.41
N SER A 53 -10.43 2.18 -20.73
CA SER A 53 -9.13 1.52 -20.88
C SER A 53 -8.35 1.64 -19.58
N ILE A 54 -7.53 0.64 -19.27
CA ILE A 54 -6.87 0.56 -17.97
C ILE A 54 -5.36 0.45 -18.14
N VAL A 55 -4.63 1.31 -17.44
CA VAL A 55 -3.19 1.17 -17.24
C VAL A 55 -2.93 0.84 -15.79
N ILE A 56 -2.22 -0.25 -15.54
CA ILE A 56 -1.90 -0.74 -14.21
C ILE A 56 -0.42 -0.48 -13.94
N MET A 57 -0.11 0.12 -12.81
CA MET A 57 1.24 0.29 -12.32
C MET A 57 1.41 -0.30 -10.93
N SER A 58 2.52 -0.96 -10.71
CA SER A 58 2.86 -1.59 -9.43
C SER A 58 4.36 -1.60 -9.17
N HIS A 59 4.73 -2.07 -8.00
CA HIS A 59 6.11 -2.42 -7.66
C HIS A 59 6.21 -3.89 -7.29
N LEU A 60 7.41 -4.45 -7.45
CA LEU A 60 7.78 -5.78 -6.98
C LEU A 60 9.17 -5.72 -6.36
N GLY A 61 9.33 -6.28 -5.15
CA GLY A 61 10.61 -6.34 -4.48
C GLY A 61 11.27 -4.99 -4.19
N ARG A 62 12.61 -4.98 -4.19
CA ARG A 62 13.44 -3.79 -3.94
C ARG A 62 14.66 -3.76 -4.86
N PRO A 63 14.50 -3.53 -6.15
CA PRO A 63 15.62 -3.51 -7.12
C PRO A 63 16.51 -2.26 -7.03
N ASN A 64 16.22 -1.32 -6.09
CA ASN A 64 17.04 -0.15 -5.79
C ASN A 64 17.35 0.75 -7.02
N GLY A 65 16.36 0.97 -7.87
CA GLY A 65 16.49 1.87 -9.02
C GLY A 65 17.24 1.26 -10.21
N ALA A 66 17.37 -0.05 -10.29
CA ALA A 66 18.02 -0.76 -11.37
C ALA A 66 17.12 -1.85 -11.95
N LEU A 67 17.25 -2.11 -13.25
CA LEU A 67 16.57 -3.22 -13.91
C LEU A 67 17.13 -4.53 -13.36
N ASP A 68 16.23 -5.41 -12.92
CA ASP A 68 16.54 -6.72 -12.38
C ASP A 68 15.41 -7.69 -12.75
N GLU A 69 15.70 -8.65 -13.60
CA GLU A 69 14.71 -9.60 -14.13
C GLU A 69 13.99 -10.41 -13.04
N GLU A 70 14.63 -10.62 -11.88
CA GLU A 70 13.98 -11.29 -10.74
C GLU A 70 12.78 -10.49 -10.18
N TYR A 71 12.73 -9.18 -10.43
CA TYR A 71 11.65 -8.29 -10.00
C TYR A 71 10.79 -7.78 -11.16
N SER A 72 10.83 -8.43 -12.33
CA SER A 72 9.92 -8.10 -13.43
C SER A 72 8.47 -8.43 -13.08
N LEU A 73 7.55 -7.57 -13.51
CA LEU A 73 6.11 -7.79 -13.39
C LEU A 73 5.54 -8.67 -14.52
N TYR A 74 6.38 -9.19 -15.43
CA TYR A 74 5.91 -10.07 -16.51
C TYR A 74 5.13 -11.30 -16.01
N PRO A 75 5.57 -12.04 -14.96
CA PRO A 75 4.77 -13.15 -14.41
C PRO A 75 3.42 -12.71 -13.85
N VAL A 76 3.32 -11.45 -13.40
CA VAL A 76 2.06 -10.86 -12.93
C VAL A 76 1.13 -10.58 -14.10
N ALA A 77 1.64 -10.18 -15.27
CA ALA A 77 0.85 -10.02 -16.49
C ALA A 77 0.17 -11.34 -16.89
N ASP A 78 0.93 -12.43 -16.91
CA ASP A 78 0.42 -13.78 -17.22
C ASP A 78 -0.66 -14.24 -16.24
N GLU A 79 -0.47 -13.96 -14.96
CA GLU A 79 -1.47 -14.33 -13.95
C GLU A 79 -2.73 -13.45 -14.03
N LEU A 80 -2.56 -12.15 -14.30
CA LEU A 80 -3.67 -11.22 -14.46
C LEU A 80 -4.52 -11.58 -15.70
N GLU A 81 -3.87 -11.98 -16.79
CA GLU A 81 -4.55 -12.49 -18.01
C GLU A 81 -5.45 -13.69 -17.70
N LYS A 82 -4.94 -14.67 -16.95
CA LYS A 82 -5.74 -15.84 -16.52
C LYS A 82 -6.93 -15.43 -15.65
N LEU A 83 -6.72 -14.50 -14.71
CA LEU A 83 -7.76 -14.09 -13.75
C LEU A 83 -8.84 -13.21 -14.37
N LEU A 84 -8.51 -12.38 -15.35
CA LEU A 84 -9.45 -11.52 -16.06
C LEU A 84 -10.09 -12.21 -17.27
N GLY A 85 -9.41 -13.18 -17.88
CA GLY A 85 -9.85 -13.88 -19.08
C GLY A 85 -9.77 -13.00 -20.34
N LEU A 86 -8.86 -12.02 -20.35
CA LEU A 86 -8.60 -11.13 -21.47
C LEU A 86 -7.09 -10.85 -21.61
N PRO A 87 -6.58 -10.56 -22.82
CA PRO A 87 -5.18 -10.28 -23.03
C PRO A 87 -4.69 -9.08 -22.23
N ILE A 88 -3.48 -9.19 -21.69
CA ILE A 88 -2.80 -8.08 -21.00
C ILE A 88 -1.66 -7.59 -21.89
N ILE A 89 -1.68 -6.32 -22.24
CA ILE A 89 -0.55 -5.65 -22.89
C ILE A 89 0.50 -5.37 -21.82
N PHE A 90 1.75 -5.77 -22.06
CA PHE A 90 2.85 -5.53 -21.13
C PHE A 90 3.90 -4.64 -21.77
N SER A 91 4.43 -3.68 -21.05
CA SER A 91 5.56 -2.84 -21.47
C SER A 91 6.76 -3.03 -20.57
N ASP A 92 7.94 -3.14 -21.14
CA ASP A 92 9.23 -3.39 -20.47
C ASP A 92 9.74 -2.20 -19.65
N ASP A 93 9.07 -1.06 -19.72
CA ASP A 93 9.38 0.16 -18.97
C ASP A 93 8.10 0.92 -18.62
N CYS A 94 8.13 1.66 -17.51
CA CYS A 94 6.95 2.39 -17.04
C CYS A 94 6.95 3.88 -17.43
N VAL A 95 7.97 4.41 -18.08
CA VAL A 95 8.06 5.82 -18.49
C VAL A 95 8.71 6.04 -19.85
N SER A 96 8.97 4.97 -20.61
CA SER A 96 9.47 5.09 -22.01
C SER A 96 8.38 5.70 -22.91
N GLU A 97 8.80 6.37 -23.99
CA GLU A 97 7.84 6.88 -24.98
C GLU A 97 7.01 5.78 -25.62
N ASP A 98 7.57 4.56 -25.77
CA ASP A 98 6.85 3.40 -26.31
C ASP A 98 5.74 2.94 -25.35
N SER A 99 6.00 2.88 -24.02
CA SER A 99 5.00 2.52 -23.03
C SER A 99 3.89 3.57 -22.94
N ILE A 100 4.24 4.85 -23.01
CA ILE A 100 3.28 5.95 -23.01
C ILE A 100 2.42 5.91 -24.27
N SER A 101 3.04 5.76 -25.45
CA SER A 101 2.31 5.64 -26.71
C SER A 101 1.36 4.44 -26.72
N THR A 102 1.78 3.31 -26.14
CA THR A 102 0.92 2.14 -25.96
C THR A 102 -0.29 2.48 -25.10
N SER A 103 -0.10 3.15 -23.98
CA SER A 103 -1.20 3.58 -23.10
C SER A 103 -2.15 4.55 -23.81
N GLU A 104 -1.60 5.51 -24.57
CA GLU A 104 -2.39 6.49 -25.34
C GLU A 104 -3.23 5.84 -26.45
N GLY A 105 -2.74 4.73 -27.00
CA GLY A 105 -3.41 3.96 -28.07
C GLY A 105 -4.47 2.97 -27.61
N LEU A 106 -4.65 2.76 -26.30
CA LEU A 106 -5.57 1.78 -25.74
C LEU A 106 -7.02 2.06 -26.11
N LYS A 107 -7.73 0.99 -26.44
CA LYS A 107 -9.17 1.00 -26.64
C LYS A 107 -9.92 0.61 -25.37
N SER A 108 -11.18 0.97 -25.30
CA SER A 108 -12.08 0.54 -24.24
C SER A 108 -12.04 -1.00 -24.07
N GLY A 109 -11.87 -1.45 -22.83
CA GLY A 109 -11.77 -2.87 -22.48
C GLY A 109 -10.34 -3.44 -22.56
N GLU A 110 -9.34 -2.68 -23.04
CA GLU A 110 -7.96 -3.11 -23.04
C GLU A 110 -7.28 -2.77 -21.72
N VAL A 111 -6.36 -3.66 -21.30
CA VAL A 111 -5.58 -3.52 -20.06
C VAL A 111 -4.09 -3.57 -20.38
N HIS A 112 -3.38 -2.56 -19.92
CA HIS A 112 -1.94 -2.42 -20.04
C HIS A 112 -1.28 -2.48 -18.66
N LEU A 113 -0.35 -3.39 -18.44
CA LEU A 113 0.48 -3.46 -17.25
C LEU A 113 1.86 -2.89 -17.55
N LEU A 114 2.27 -1.89 -16.79
CA LEU A 114 3.62 -1.32 -16.87
C LEU A 114 4.61 -2.17 -16.10
N GLU A 115 5.89 -2.12 -16.48
CA GLU A 115 6.96 -2.73 -15.72
C GLU A 115 7.16 -2.06 -14.35
N ASN A 116 7.91 -2.73 -13.50
CA ASN A 116 8.15 -2.39 -12.11
C ASN A 116 8.64 -0.94 -11.92
N LEU A 117 7.81 -0.13 -11.26
CA LEU A 117 8.11 1.27 -10.95
C LEU A 117 9.46 1.45 -10.26
N ARG A 118 9.88 0.47 -9.45
CA ARG A 118 11.13 0.53 -8.68
C ARG A 118 12.39 0.23 -9.46
N PHE A 119 12.28 -0.04 -10.75
CA PHE A 119 13.44 0.00 -11.65
C PHE A 119 13.94 1.43 -11.86
N HIS A 120 13.11 2.42 -11.52
CA HIS A 120 13.49 3.84 -11.54
C HIS A 120 13.62 4.39 -10.12
N GLN A 121 14.77 5.00 -9.83
CA GLN A 121 15.02 5.66 -8.54
C GLN A 121 14.01 6.79 -8.27
N GLY A 122 13.55 7.46 -9.35
CA GLY A 122 12.55 8.52 -9.28
C GLY A 122 11.24 8.12 -8.60
N GLU A 123 10.87 6.85 -8.61
CA GLU A 123 9.70 6.35 -7.86
C GLU A 123 9.87 6.59 -6.36
N THR A 124 10.99 6.12 -5.78
CA THR A 124 11.22 6.21 -4.33
C THR A 124 11.60 7.61 -3.87
N ASP A 125 12.21 8.41 -4.74
CA ASP A 125 12.63 9.78 -4.47
C ASP A 125 11.49 10.78 -4.63
N ASN A 126 10.31 10.31 -5.07
CA ASN A 126 9.16 11.18 -5.39
C ASN A 126 9.52 12.26 -6.40
N ASP A 127 10.29 11.88 -7.44
CA ASP A 127 10.78 12.80 -8.46
C ASP A 127 9.63 13.37 -9.30
N ALA A 128 9.62 14.69 -9.49
CA ALA A 128 8.55 15.38 -10.21
C ALA A 128 8.55 15.04 -11.71
N GLY A 129 9.71 14.88 -12.34
CA GLY A 129 9.82 14.52 -13.75
C GLY A 129 9.31 13.11 -14.00
N PHE A 130 9.68 12.16 -13.13
CA PHE A 130 9.16 10.79 -13.16
C PHE A 130 7.65 10.75 -12.93
N SER A 131 7.14 11.52 -11.96
CA SER A 131 5.70 11.65 -11.68
C SER A 131 4.93 12.19 -12.88
N GLN A 132 5.49 13.19 -13.58
CA GLN A 132 4.90 13.77 -14.78
C GLN A 132 4.83 12.75 -15.93
N GLN A 133 5.87 11.93 -16.11
CA GLN A 133 5.85 10.87 -17.13
C GLN A 133 4.81 9.80 -16.79
N LEU A 134 4.72 9.36 -15.53
CA LEU A 134 3.67 8.42 -15.10
C LEU A 134 2.27 8.97 -15.35
N ALA A 135 2.05 10.26 -15.11
CA ALA A 135 0.74 10.89 -15.27
C ALA A 135 0.23 10.85 -16.73
N ARG A 136 1.10 10.73 -17.74
CA ARG A 136 0.71 10.61 -19.15
C ARG A 136 -0.06 9.32 -19.47
N HIS A 137 0.05 8.32 -18.61
CA HIS A 137 -0.61 7.05 -18.80
C HIS A 137 -2.13 7.04 -18.54
N GLY A 138 -2.70 8.09 -17.96
CA GLY A 138 -4.13 8.10 -17.64
C GLY A 138 -4.77 9.48 -17.58
N ASP A 139 -6.08 9.50 -17.76
CA ASP A 139 -6.90 10.70 -17.60
C ASP A 139 -7.33 10.87 -16.14
N ILE A 140 -7.46 9.74 -15.43
CA ILE A 140 -7.89 9.63 -14.03
C ILE A 140 -6.92 8.70 -13.31
N TYR A 141 -6.51 9.09 -12.12
CA TYR A 141 -5.69 8.28 -11.24
C TYR A 141 -6.53 7.58 -10.17
N VAL A 142 -6.31 6.29 -9.99
CA VAL A 142 -6.94 5.49 -8.93
C VAL A 142 -5.86 4.86 -8.04
N ASN A 143 -5.88 5.16 -6.75
CA ASN A 143 -5.04 4.45 -5.78
C ASN A 143 -5.81 3.27 -5.19
N ASP A 144 -5.30 2.06 -5.40
CA ASP A 144 -5.84 0.82 -4.84
C ASP A 144 -4.76 0.01 -4.11
N ALA A 145 -3.72 0.69 -3.63
CA ALA A 145 -2.53 0.12 -3.01
C ALA A 145 -2.37 0.57 -1.55
N PHE A 146 -3.21 0.09 -0.64
CA PHE A 146 -3.18 0.44 0.78
C PHE A 146 -1.79 0.22 1.41
N GLY A 147 -1.13 -0.91 1.10
CA GLY A 147 0.19 -1.25 1.66
C GLY A 147 1.31 -0.24 1.35
N THR A 148 1.12 0.63 0.35
CA THR A 148 2.09 1.67 -0.04
C THR A 148 1.60 3.09 0.18
N ALA A 149 0.33 3.29 0.53
CA ALA A 149 -0.30 4.60 0.64
C ALA A 149 0.37 5.54 1.66
N HIS A 150 1.08 4.98 2.65
CA HIS A 150 1.83 5.73 3.67
C HIS A 150 3.20 6.24 3.17
N ARG A 151 3.61 5.93 1.93
CA ARG A 151 4.92 6.30 1.38
C ARG A 151 4.79 7.49 0.43
N ALA A 152 5.64 8.49 0.62
CA ALA A 152 5.76 9.62 -0.30
C ALA A 152 6.56 9.22 -1.56
N HIS A 153 5.99 8.36 -2.40
CA HIS A 153 6.55 7.92 -3.67
C HIS A 153 5.88 8.65 -4.83
N ALA A 154 6.56 8.73 -5.98
CA ALA A 154 6.06 9.39 -7.18
C ALA A 154 4.67 8.87 -7.60
N SER A 155 4.48 7.54 -7.61
CA SER A 155 3.22 6.92 -7.99
C SER A 155 2.09 7.09 -6.98
N ASN A 156 2.36 7.53 -5.74
CA ASN A 156 1.36 7.74 -4.68
C ASN A 156 1.08 9.23 -4.43
N VAL A 157 2.12 10.08 -4.47
CA VAL A 157 2.05 11.49 -4.06
C VAL A 157 2.34 12.42 -5.22
N GLY A 158 3.53 12.33 -5.84
CA GLY A 158 3.95 13.25 -6.88
C GLY A 158 3.02 13.26 -8.10
N ILE A 159 2.44 12.12 -8.44
CA ILE A 159 1.51 11.99 -9.58
C ILE A 159 0.26 12.86 -9.43
N LEU A 160 -0.15 13.17 -8.20
CA LEU A 160 -1.35 13.97 -7.92
C LEU A 160 -1.20 15.43 -8.36
N ASP A 161 0.02 15.90 -8.56
CA ASP A 161 0.28 17.26 -9.08
C ASP A 161 0.02 17.36 -10.58
N PHE A 162 -0.05 16.23 -11.29
CA PHE A 162 -0.16 16.16 -12.75
C PHE A 162 -1.47 15.56 -13.27
N ILE A 163 -2.23 14.84 -12.42
CA ILE A 163 -3.55 14.32 -12.78
C ILE A 163 -4.62 15.00 -11.91
N PRO A 164 -5.54 15.77 -12.55
CA PRO A 164 -6.48 16.61 -11.80
C PRO A 164 -7.59 15.82 -11.11
N VAL A 165 -7.88 14.60 -11.59
CA VAL A 165 -8.94 13.74 -11.04
C VAL A 165 -8.31 12.49 -10.44
N SER A 166 -8.54 12.31 -9.15
CA SER A 166 -8.03 11.15 -8.42
C SER A 166 -9.09 10.55 -7.49
N SER A 167 -9.02 9.24 -7.31
CA SER A 167 -9.92 8.50 -6.41
C SER A 167 -9.23 7.32 -5.74
N SER A 168 -9.88 6.78 -4.72
CA SER A 168 -9.54 5.48 -4.15
C SER A 168 -10.28 4.35 -4.87
N GLY A 169 -9.60 3.21 -5.02
CA GLY A 169 -10.23 1.96 -5.45
C GLY A 169 -10.91 1.24 -4.28
N PHE A 170 -11.60 0.14 -4.58
CA PHE A 170 -12.39 -0.60 -3.58
C PHE A 170 -11.53 -1.21 -2.48
N LEU A 171 -10.31 -1.70 -2.78
CA LEU A 171 -9.42 -2.26 -1.78
C LEU A 171 -8.97 -1.19 -0.79
N LEU A 172 -8.51 -0.05 -1.30
CA LEU A 172 -8.08 1.08 -0.46
C LEU A 172 -9.23 1.61 0.41
N ASP A 173 -10.44 1.74 -0.16
CA ASP A 173 -11.62 2.17 0.58
C ASP A 173 -12.03 1.17 1.65
N GLY A 174 -12.00 -0.13 1.33
CA GLY A 174 -12.31 -1.19 2.28
C GLY A 174 -11.39 -1.16 3.49
N GLU A 175 -10.08 -1.11 3.26
CA GLU A 175 -9.07 -1.04 4.32
C GLU A 175 -9.22 0.23 5.17
N ARG A 176 -9.40 1.38 4.50
CA ARG A 176 -9.61 2.66 5.19
C ARG A 176 -10.85 2.63 6.09
N ASN A 177 -11.98 2.19 5.56
CA ASN A 177 -13.23 2.12 6.33
C ASN A 177 -13.09 1.17 7.52
N TYR A 178 -12.47 -0.01 7.30
CA TYR A 178 -12.26 -0.98 8.37
C TYR A 178 -11.43 -0.42 9.53
N LEU A 179 -10.36 0.31 9.19
CA LEU A 179 -9.49 0.94 10.20
C LEU A 179 -10.16 2.15 10.86
N SER A 180 -10.83 3.01 10.09
CA SER A 180 -11.54 4.18 10.64
C SER A 180 -12.66 3.74 11.56
N ASP A 181 -13.51 2.80 11.14
CA ASP A 181 -14.62 2.30 11.97
C ASP A 181 -14.10 1.64 13.25
N ALA A 182 -13.00 0.87 13.17
CA ALA A 182 -12.40 0.24 14.33
C ALA A 182 -11.83 1.26 15.35
N ILE A 183 -11.38 2.43 14.89
CA ILE A 183 -10.77 3.47 15.74
C ILE A 183 -11.83 4.49 16.19
N GLU A 184 -12.68 4.98 15.28
CA GLU A 184 -13.63 6.05 15.56
C GLU A 184 -14.87 5.56 16.32
N ASN A 185 -15.30 4.33 16.04
CA ASN A 185 -16.49 3.70 16.64
C ASN A 185 -16.19 2.29 17.17
N PRO A 186 -15.22 2.11 18.08
CA PRO A 186 -14.81 0.78 18.51
C PRO A 186 -15.93 0.04 19.22
N VAL A 187 -16.25 -1.17 18.73
CA VAL A 187 -17.11 -2.11 19.45
C VAL A 187 -16.32 -2.67 20.63
N LYS A 188 -16.80 -2.48 21.84
CA LYS A 188 -16.11 -2.93 23.05
C LYS A 188 -16.46 -4.40 23.39
N PRO A 189 -15.48 -5.20 23.89
CA PRO A 189 -14.09 -4.80 24.15
C PRO A 189 -13.27 -4.62 22.88
N PHE A 190 -12.58 -3.48 22.72
CA PHE A 190 -11.63 -3.23 21.62
C PHE A 190 -10.21 -3.57 22.10
N VAL A 191 -9.68 -4.68 21.64
CA VAL A 191 -8.36 -5.18 22.03
C VAL A 191 -7.37 -4.92 20.89
N VAL A 192 -6.28 -4.22 21.21
CA VAL A 192 -5.19 -3.91 20.28
C VAL A 192 -4.01 -4.84 20.54
N VAL A 193 -3.55 -5.55 19.54
CA VAL A 193 -2.36 -6.42 19.62
C VAL A 193 -1.22 -5.80 18.83
N LEU A 194 -0.13 -5.44 19.51
CA LEU A 194 1.04 -4.83 18.91
C LEU A 194 2.26 -5.74 19.06
N GLY A 195 2.99 -5.97 17.98
CA GLY A 195 4.23 -6.74 17.97
C GLY A 195 5.35 -6.00 17.24
N GLY A 196 6.60 -6.39 17.53
CA GLY A 196 7.76 -5.83 16.85
C GLY A 196 9.05 -6.00 17.67
N SER A 197 10.17 -5.53 17.09
CA SER A 197 11.49 -5.60 17.76
C SER A 197 11.78 -4.40 18.66
N LYS A 198 11.36 -3.20 18.26
CA LYS A 198 11.64 -1.95 18.96
C LYS A 198 10.37 -1.16 19.24
N ILE A 199 10.33 -0.48 20.39
CA ILE A 199 9.22 0.39 20.79
C ILE A 199 9.28 1.75 20.07
N SER A 200 10.48 2.23 19.69
CA SER A 200 10.73 3.58 19.19
C SER A 200 9.83 3.99 18.03
N GLY A 201 9.50 3.07 17.10
CA GLY A 201 8.62 3.35 15.97
C GLY A 201 7.12 3.18 16.27
N LYS A 202 6.73 2.95 17.52
CA LYS A 202 5.34 2.64 17.90
C LYS A 202 4.83 3.43 19.12
N ILE A 203 5.64 4.34 19.66
CA ILE A 203 5.29 5.11 20.86
C ILE A 203 4.00 5.90 20.64
N GLU A 204 3.95 6.70 19.57
CA GLU A 204 2.78 7.51 19.23
C GLU A 204 1.54 6.63 18.95
N LEU A 205 1.75 5.48 18.29
CA LEU A 205 0.66 4.54 18.04
C LEU A 205 0.09 3.99 19.36
N ILE A 206 0.97 3.59 20.30
CA ILE A 206 0.55 3.08 21.62
C ILE A 206 -0.23 4.18 22.37
N GLU A 207 0.29 5.41 22.41
CA GLU A 207 -0.37 6.53 23.06
C GLU A 207 -1.76 6.82 22.48
N ASN A 208 -1.86 6.86 21.15
CA ASN A 208 -3.13 7.07 20.49
C ASN A 208 -4.12 5.92 20.76
N MET A 209 -3.65 4.67 20.70
CA MET A 209 -4.53 3.51 20.97
C MET A 209 -5.02 3.44 22.42
N MET A 210 -4.27 3.97 23.39
CA MET A 210 -4.72 4.07 24.77
C MET A 210 -6.01 4.87 24.94
N GLU A 211 -6.35 5.74 24.00
CA GLU A 211 -7.60 6.53 24.08
C GLU A 211 -8.82 5.70 23.73
N TYR A 212 -8.69 4.71 22.87
CA TYR A 212 -9.80 3.95 22.27
C TYR A 212 -9.86 2.51 22.76
N ALA A 213 -8.69 1.87 23.00
CA ALA A 213 -8.60 0.47 23.34
C ALA A 213 -9.10 0.17 24.76
N SER A 214 -9.77 -0.98 24.91
CA SER A 214 -10.06 -1.58 26.23
C SER A 214 -8.80 -2.21 26.81
N ASP A 215 -8.03 -2.90 25.96
CA ASP A 215 -6.79 -3.56 26.32
C ASP A 215 -5.76 -3.41 25.20
N ILE A 216 -4.48 -3.32 25.58
CA ILE A 216 -3.35 -3.34 24.63
C ILE A 216 -2.43 -4.49 24.99
N ILE A 217 -2.32 -5.47 24.09
CA ILE A 217 -1.42 -6.62 24.25
C ILE A 217 -0.14 -6.33 23.47
N ILE A 218 0.99 -6.32 24.17
CA ILE A 218 2.30 -6.09 23.58
C ILE A 218 3.06 -7.40 23.47
N GLY A 219 3.37 -7.82 22.24
CA GLY A 219 4.12 -9.02 21.92
C GLY A 219 5.44 -8.75 21.21
N GLY A 220 6.15 -9.82 20.83
CA GLY A 220 7.44 -9.74 20.17
C GLY A 220 8.55 -9.20 21.09
N ALA A 221 9.71 -8.86 20.51
CA ALA A 221 10.87 -8.41 21.30
C ALA A 221 10.63 -7.08 22.04
N MET A 222 9.74 -6.22 21.54
CA MET A 222 9.39 -4.97 22.21
C MET A 222 8.77 -5.19 23.61
N ALA A 223 8.11 -6.34 23.86
CA ALA A 223 7.57 -6.68 25.18
C ALA A 223 8.68 -6.76 26.25
N PHE A 224 9.87 -7.20 25.88
CA PHE A 224 10.99 -7.28 26.83
C PHE A 224 11.48 -5.89 27.28
N THR A 225 11.30 -4.85 26.47
CA THR A 225 11.59 -3.47 26.88
C THR A 225 10.64 -3.03 28.00
N PHE A 226 9.36 -3.35 27.91
CA PHE A 226 8.36 -3.07 28.96
C PHE A 226 8.61 -3.89 30.22
N LEU A 227 8.90 -5.20 30.10
CA LEU A 227 9.25 -6.05 31.22
C LEU A 227 10.51 -5.54 31.95
N LYS A 228 11.52 -5.11 31.19
CA LYS A 228 12.74 -4.53 31.76
C LYS A 228 12.46 -3.22 32.49
N ALA A 229 11.58 -2.36 31.96
CA ALA A 229 11.16 -1.12 32.61
C ALA A 229 10.41 -1.39 33.93
N GLN A 230 9.74 -2.53 34.07
CA GLN A 230 9.13 -3.00 35.33
C GLN A 230 10.11 -3.69 36.27
N GLY A 231 11.39 -3.81 35.91
CA GLY A 231 12.44 -4.40 36.74
C GLY A 231 12.63 -5.90 36.58
N PHE A 232 11.92 -6.56 35.64
CA PHE A 232 12.12 -7.99 35.40
C PHE A 232 13.47 -8.28 34.72
N ASN A 233 14.02 -9.47 35.01
CA ASN A 233 15.18 -9.97 34.30
C ASN A 233 14.77 -10.53 32.96
N THR A 234 15.32 -9.98 31.89
CA THR A 234 14.98 -10.33 30.52
C THR A 234 16.03 -11.20 29.81
N GLY A 235 17.09 -11.62 30.57
CA GLY A 235 18.17 -12.46 30.05
C GLY A 235 18.89 -11.82 28.86
N GLY A 236 19.09 -12.61 27.80
CA GLY A 236 19.68 -12.18 26.53
C GLY A 236 18.68 -11.63 25.50
N SER A 237 17.45 -11.28 25.90
CA SER A 237 16.43 -10.76 24.99
C SER A 237 16.79 -9.37 24.44
N LEU A 238 16.38 -9.10 23.21
CA LEU A 238 16.55 -7.79 22.58
C LEU A 238 15.74 -6.72 23.35
N ILE A 239 16.41 -5.65 23.78
CA ILE A 239 15.82 -4.54 24.52
C ILE A 239 16.15 -3.23 23.84
N ASP A 240 15.19 -2.30 23.78
CA ASP A 240 15.38 -0.90 23.36
C ASP A 240 15.79 -0.08 24.59
N SER A 241 17.08 -0.15 24.96
CA SER A 241 17.62 0.41 26.21
C SER A 241 17.42 1.91 26.35
N ASP A 242 17.46 2.65 25.25
CA ASP A 242 17.29 4.10 25.21
C ASP A 242 15.83 4.53 25.47
N ARG A 243 14.90 3.57 25.50
CA ARG A 243 13.46 3.81 25.62
C ARG A 243 12.85 3.25 26.90
N LEU A 244 13.64 2.79 27.87
CA LEU A 244 13.14 2.25 29.14
C LEU A 244 12.31 3.28 29.93
N ALA A 245 12.75 4.54 29.95
CA ALA A 245 12.03 5.62 30.62
C ALA A 245 10.64 5.85 30.00
N ILE A 246 10.57 5.87 28.67
CA ILE A 246 9.31 6.03 27.94
C ILE A 246 8.40 4.80 28.13
N ALA A 247 8.96 3.60 28.12
CA ALA A 247 8.19 2.38 28.40
C ALA A 247 7.55 2.43 29.80
N SER A 248 8.30 2.88 30.81
CA SER A 248 7.77 3.08 32.17
C SER A 248 6.66 4.15 32.22
N GLU A 249 6.83 5.25 31.46
CA GLU A 249 5.80 6.29 31.37
C GLU A 249 4.51 5.79 30.72
N LEU A 250 4.60 5.02 29.64
CA LEU A 250 3.46 4.41 28.98
C LEU A 250 2.69 3.45 29.91
N LEU A 251 3.41 2.61 30.67
CA LEU A 251 2.80 1.73 31.67
C LEU A 251 2.04 2.54 32.73
N ASN A 252 2.64 3.61 33.25
CA ASN A 252 2.00 4.47 34.24
C ASN A 252 0.77 5.23 33.68
N LYS A 253 0.78 5.56 32.38
CA LYS A 253 -0.39 6.14 31.69
C LYS A 253 -1.51 5.12 31.56
N ALA A 254 -1.17 3.87 31.20
CA ALA A 254 -2.14 2.78 31.08
C ALA A 254 -2.82 2.46 32.41
N ASP A 255 -2.04 2.32 33.51
CA ASP A 255 -2.56 2.04 34.85
C ASP A 255 -3.54 3.10 35.35
N ARG A 256 -3.31 4.38 35.05
CA ARG A 256 -4.20 5.47 35.45
C ARG A 256 -5.55 5.44 34.74
N LYS A 257 -5.66 4.81 33.56
CA LYS A 257 -6.91 4.63 32.83
C LYS A 257 -7.68 3.35 33.24
N SER A 258 -6.99 2.41 33.88
CA SER A 258 -7.57 1.13 34.34
C SER A 258 -8.28 1.23 35.67
N VAL A 259 -8.32 2.40 36.33
CA VAL A 259 -9.00 2.62 37.60
C VAL A 259 -10.38 3.19 37.34
N VAL A 260 -11.34 2.31 37.14
CA VAL A 260 -12.76 2.53 37.43
C VAL A 260 -13.29 1.36 38.23
#